data_564ccd7b9e3c146ffb894f1f2c6d8592
#
_entry.id   564ccd7b9e3c146ffb894f1f2c6d8592
#
_cell.length_a   1.000
_cell.length_b   1.000
_cell.length_c   1.000
_cell.angle_alpha   90.00
_cell.angle_beta   90.00
_cell.angle_gamma   90.00
#
_symmetry.space_group_name_H-M   'P 1'
#
loop_
_entity.id
_entity.type
_entity.pdbx_description
1 polymer ?
#
loop_
_entity_poly.entity_id
_entity_poly.type
_entity_poly.pdbx_seq_one_letter_code
_entity_poly.pdbx_strand_id
1 'polypeptide(L)'
;MTALSIPKDIFSNNSGKAMRVSCIKEGLPFFLSQVLEANNTHFSLVIAKDTQQANALVKSLRFFMGEKQGESVFLLPDWETLPYDSFSPHEDIVSERLKTLSALKNMNSGCLVVPVSTLVQRLPPTEFITANTLAI
;
A
#
# COMPACT_ATOMS: atom_id res chain seq x y z
N MET A 1 2.86 17.52 -26.18
CA MET A 1 1.94 16.93 -25.16
C MET A 1 2.32 17.52 -23.82
N THR A 2 1.51 18.40 -23.26
CA THR A 2 1.75 18.97 -21.94
C THR A 2 1.45 17.87 -20.92
N ALA A 3 2.46 17.42 -20.20
CA ALA A 3 2.27 16.45 -19.12
C ALA A 3 1.33 17.07 -18.10
N LEU A 4 0.22 16.37 -17.81
CA LEU A 4 -0.71 16.73 -16.75
C LEU A 4 0.02 16.49 -15.42
N SER A 5 0.63 17.51 -14.85
CA SER A 5 1.32 17.43 -13.57
C SER A 5 0.51 18.18 -12.51
N ILE A 6 0.35 17.55 -11.37
CA ILE A 6 -0.24 18.20 -10.19
C ILE A 6 0.81 19.15 -9.61
N PRO A 7 0.45 20.41 -9.30
CA PRO A 7 1.38 21.35 -8.71
C PRO A 7 1.97 20.78 -7.40
N LYS A 8 3.31 20.75 -7.27
CA LYS A 8 4.01 20.15 -6.13
C LYS A 8 3.78 20.89 -4.82
N ASP A 9 3.43 22.17 -4.89
CA ASP A 9 3.11 23.04 -3.76
C ASP A 9 1.80 22.67 -3.05
N ILE A 10 0.89 21.92 -3.68
CA ILE A 10 -0.31 21.38 -3.00
C ILE A 10 0.09 20.46 -1.83
N PHE A 11 1.24 19.82 -1.88
CA PHE A 11 1.67 18.85 -0.86
C PHE A 11 2.73 19.41 0.10
N SER A 12 3.44 20.46 -0.27
CA SER A 12 4.60 20.96 0.50
C SER A 12 4.25 21.74 1.77
N ASN A 13 3.00 22.22 1.92
CA ASN A 13 2.61 23.13 3.00
C ASN A 13 1.63 22.53 4.02
N ASN A 14 1.34 21.23 3.97
CA ASN A 14 0.29 20.61 4.79
C ASN A 14 0.79 19.66 5.87
N SER A 15 1.90 19.97 6.51
CA SER A 15 2.38 19.18 7.65
C SER A 15 1.30 19.10 8.74
N GLY A 16 0.65 17.93 8.85
CA GLY A 16 -0.35 17.63 9.87
C GLY A 16 -1.79 18.09 9.58
N LYS A 17 -2.10 18.65 8.41
CA LYS A 17 -3.47 19.03 8.03
C LYS A 17 -4.11 18.02 7.10
N ALA A 18 -5.37 17.65 7.40
CA ALA A 18 -6.17 16.84 6.50
C ALA A 18 -6.59 17.65 5.26
N MET A 19 -6.40 17.07 4.07
CA MET A 19 -6.84 17.64 2.81
C MET A 19 -7.89 16.72 2.18
N ARG A 20 -9.01 17.31 1.72
CA ARG A 20 -10.02 16.57 0.95
C ARG A 20 -9.82 16.88 -0.52
N VAL A 21 -9.65 15.83 -1.32
CA VAL A 21 -9.52 15.92 -2.77
C VAL A 21 -10.68 15.17 -3.42
N SER A 22 -11.32 15.79 -4.41
CA SER A 22 -12.32 15.15 -5.25
C SER A 22 -11.72 14.92 -6.63
N CYS A 23 -11.74 13.68 -7.08
CA CYS A 23 -11.33 13.29 -8.43
C CYS A 23 -12.32 12.30 -9.03
N ILE A 24 -12.33 12.15 -10.34
CA ILE A 24 -13.03 11.06 -11.00
C ILE A 24 -12.41 9.72 -10.60
N LYS A 25 -13.22 8.70 -10.44
CA LYS A 25 -12.81 7.37 -9.94
C LYS A 25 -11.62 6.80 -10.71
N GLU A 26 -11.64 6.92 -12.02
CA GLU A 26 -10.60 6.41 -12.94
C GLU A 26 -9.31 7.22 -12.86
N GLY A 27 -9.37 8.48 -12.45
CA GLY A 27 -8.22 9.36 -12.27
C GLY A 27 -7.50 9.19 -10.93
N LEU A 28 -8.12 8.52 -9.94
CA LEU A 28 -7.57 8.35 -8.61
C LEU A 28 -6.17 7.70 -8.60
N PRO A 29 -5.91 6.59 -9.33
CA PRO A 29 -4.59 5.97 -9.31
C PRO A 29 -3.48 6.86 -9.89
N PHE A 30 -3.79 7.61 -10.95
CA PHE A 30 -2.86 8.58 -11.52
C PHE A 30 -2.58 9.73 -10.53
N PHE A 31 -3.61 10.28 -9.90
CA PHE A 31 -3.44 11.31 -8.87
C PHE A 31 -2.55 10.79 -7.72
N LEU A 32 -2.83 9.59 -7.22
CA LEU A 32 -2.04 8.98 -6.14
C LEU A 32 -0.60 8.73 -6.56
N SER A 33 -0.32 8.29 -7.78
CA SER A 33 1.06 8.11 -8.25
C SER A 33 1.84 9.43 -8.21
N GLN A 34 1.24 10.54 -8.61
CA GLN A 34 1.88 11.86 -8.55
C GLN A 34 2.13 12.31 -7.10
N VAL A 35 1.21 12.02 -6.17
CA VAL A 35 1.39 12.29 -4.74
C VAL A 35 2.57 11.47 -4.18
N LEU A 36 2.63 10.19 -4.51
CA LEU A 36 3.68 9.29 -4.05
C LEU A 36 5.06 9.67 -4.63
N GLU A 37 5.11 10.06 -5.90
CA GLU A 37 6.35 10.56 -6.52
C GLU A 37 6.84 11.86 -5.86
N ALA A 38 5.93 12.78 -5.53
CA ALA A 38 6.27 14.01 -4.82
C ALA A 38 6.80 13.75 -3.40
N ASN A 39 6.36 12.67 -2.76
CA ASN A 39 6.72 12.26 -1.40
C ASN A 39 7.63 11.02 -1.35
N ASN A 40 8.43 10.78 -2.40
CA ASN A 40 9.22 9.56 -2.56
C ASN A 40 10.31 9.32 -1.49
N THR A 41 10.57 10.29 -0.63
CA THR A 41 11.50 10.18 0.51
C THR A 41 10.84 9.66 1.79
N HIS A 42 9.51 9.51 1.79
CA HIS A 42 8.73 9.11 2.96
C HIS A 42 7.92 7.87 2.67
N PHE A 43 7.61 7.15 3.73
CA PHE A 43 6.68 6.02 3.67
C PHE A 43 5.23 6.52 3.63
N SER A 44 4.44 5.99 2.70
CA SER A 44 3.04 6.35 2.51
C SER A 44 2.12 5.18 2.78
N LEU A 45 1.05 5.40 3.54
CA LEU A 45 -0.01 4.42 3.76
C LEU A 45 -1.27 4.82 2.98
N VAL A 46 -1.72 3.93 2.11
CA VAL A 46 -2.97 4.09 1.34
C VAL A 46 -3.99 3.11 1.86
N ILE A 47 -5.09 3.62 2.42
CA ILE A 47 -6.19 2.80 2.91
C ILE A 47 -7.25 2.69 1.82
N ALA A 48 -7.50 1.48 1.35
CA ALA A 48 -8.53 1.17 0.37
C ALA A 48 -9.82 0.74 1.06
N LYS A 49 -10.95 1.00 0.42
CA LYS A 49 -12.28 0.66 0.92
C LYS A 49 -12.45 -0.85 1.13
N ASP A 50 -11.95 -1.66 0.18
CA ASP A 50 -12.08 -3.10 0.16
C ASP A 50 -10.89 -3.75 -0.57
N THR A 51 -10.80 -5.07 -0.53
CA THR A 51 -9.75 -5.87 -1.18
C THR A 51 -9.71 -5.66 -2.69
N GLN A 52 -10.87 -5.56 -3.34
CA GLN A 52 -10.94 -5.36 -4.79
C GLN A 52 -10.32 -4.01 -5.18
N GLN A 53 -10.66 -2.94 -4.46
CA GLN A 53 -10.08 -1.62 -4.68
C GLN A 53 -8.57 -1.61 -4.38
N ALA A 54 -8.12 -2.26 -3.31
CA ALA A 54 -6.72 -2.36 -2.96
C ALA A 54 -5.90 -3.02 -4.08
N ASN A 55 -6.36 -4.16 -4.58
CA ASN A 55 -5.73 -4.88 -5.69
C ASN A 55 -5.68 -4.03 -6.98
N ALA A 56 -6.78 -3.36 -7.32
CA ALA A 56 -6.84 -2.50 -8.49
C ALA A 56 -5.89 -1.29 -8.36
N LEU A 57 -5.82 -0.67 -7.17
CA LEU A 57 -4.91 0.44 -6.90
C LEU A 57 -3.45 0.03 -7.02
N VAL A 58 -3.05 -1.09 -6.43
CA VAL A 58 -1.65 -1.58 -6.53
C VAL A 58 -1.24 -1.80 -7.97
N LYS A 59 -2.08 -2.47 -8.77
CA LYS A 59 -1.81 -2.69 -10.21
C LYS A 59 -1.65 -1.37 -10.97
N SER A 60 -2.56 -0.42 -10.74
CA SER A 60 -2.54 0.87 -11.42
C SER A 60 -1.38 1.74 -10.96
N LEU A 61 -1.06 1.76 -9.66
CA LEU A 61 0.08 2.51 -9.13
C LEU A 61 1.40 1.99 -9.71
N ARG A 62 1.60 0.67 -9.74
CA ARG A 62 2.79 0.05 -10.35
C ARG A 62 2.92 0.42 -11.83
N PHE A 63 1.80 0.45 -12.55
CA PHE A 63 1.79 0.87 -13.95
C PHE A 63 2.21 2.34 -14.13
N PHE A 64 1.61 3.27 -13.35
CA PHE A 64 1.91 4.70 -13.49
C PHE A 64 3.29 5.09 -12.96
N MET A 65 3.80 4.43 -11.93
CA MET A 65 5.11 4.71 -11.33
C MET A 65 6.27 4.03 -12.09
N GLY A 66 5.97 3.10 -13.00
CA GLY A 66 6.98 2.36 -13.77
C GLY A 66 7.70 1.30 -12.93
N GLU A 67 8.58 0.52 -13.57
CA GLU A 67 9.19 -0.67 -12.97
C GLU A 67 9.94 -0.38 -11.66
N LYS A 68 10.86 0.59 -11.67
CA LYS A 68 11.73 0.86 -10.49
C LYS A 68 10.96 1.37 -9.27
N GLN A 69 10.00 2.26 -9.45
CA GLN A 69 9.25 2.84 -8.34
C GLN A 69 8.04 1.96 -7.98
N GLY A 70 7.51 1.22 -8.95
CA GLY A 70 6.42 0.27 -8.74
C GLY A 70 6.79 -0.90 -7.81
N GLU A 71 8.07 -1.28 -7.74
CA GLU A 71 8.56 -2.29 -6.79
C GLU A 71 8.42 -1.86 -5.32
N SER A 72 8.38 -0.55 -5.06
CA SER A 72 8.16 0.00 -3.72
C SER A 72 6.69 0.12 -3.31
N VAL A 73 5.77 -0.35 -4.16
CA VAL A 73 4.32 -0.40 -3.87
C VAL A 73 3.95 -1.80 -3.39
N PHE A 74 3.58 -1.90 -2.12
CA PHE A 74 3.23 -3.15 -1.44
C PHE A 74 1.73 -3.24 -1.17
N LEU A 75 1.22 -4.45 -1.17
CA LEU A 75 -0.12 -4.79 -0.71
C LEU A 75 -0.01 -5.59 0.58
N LEU A 76 -0.79 -5.23 1.60
CA LEU A 76 -1.05 -6.12 2.72
C LEU A 76 -2.44 -6.76 2.49
N PRO A 77 -2.51 -8.01 1.99
CA PRO A 77 -3.78 -8.62 1.64
C PRO A 77 -4.61 -8.95 2.89
N ASP A 78 -5.93 -9.06 2.70
CA ASP A 78 -6.84 -9.57 3.72
C ASP A 78 -6.65 -11.08 3.90
N TRP A 79 -7.02 -11.62 5.07
CA TRP A 79 -7.01 -13.05 5.33
C TRP A 79 -8.03 -13.83 4.49
N GLU A 80 -9.06 -13.14 3.99
CA GLU A 80 -10.20 -13.71 3.25
C GLU A 80 -10.97 -14.78 4.05
N THR A 81 -10.68 -14.91 5.33
CA THR A 81 -11.37 -15.79 6.28
C THR A 81 -11.87 -14.98 7.46
N LEU A 82 -13.01 -15.37 8.03
CA LEU A 82 -13.53 -14.73 9.24
C LEU A 82 -12.82 -15.26 10.47
N PRO A 83 -12.71 -14.45 11.55
CA PRO A 83 -12.28 -14.94 12.84
C PRO A 83 -13.20 -16.10 13.28
N TYR A 84 -12.61 -17.20 13.72
CA TYR A 84 -13.30 -18.44 14.11
C TYR A 84 -13.90 -19.26 12.97
N ASP A 85 -13.54 -18.97 11.72
CA ASP A 85 -13.87 -19.85 10.61
C ASP A 85 -13.17 -21.20 10.76
N SER A 86 -13.83 -22.27 10.32
CA SER A 86 -13.25 -23.63 10.35
C SER A 86 -12.15 -23.83 9.30
N PHE A 87 -11.99 -22.88 8.39
CA PHE A 87 -10.97 -22.92 7.34
C PHE A 87 -9.77 -22.03 7.69
N SER A 88 -8.58 -22.58 7.55
CA SER A 88 -7.34 -21.77 7.62
C SER A 88 -7.21 -20.88 6.38
N PRO A 89 -6.61 -19.69 6.52
CA PRO A 89 -6.26 -18.86 5.37
C PRO A 89 -5.41 -19.64 4.36
N HIS A 90 -5.56 -19.31 3.08
CA HIS A 90 -4.75 -19.94 2.03
C HIS A 90 -3.25 -19.65 2.26
N GLU A 91 -2.39 -20.66 2.06
CA GLU A 91 -0.94 -20.55 2.33
C GLU A 91 -0.28 -19.42 1.54
N ASP A 92 -0.76 -19.14 0.33
CA ASP A 92 -0.26 -18.03 -0.49
C ASP A 92 -0.53 -16.68 0.17
N ILE A 93 -1.71 -16.48 0.78
CA ILE A 93 -2.06 -15.26 1.50
C ILE A 93 -1.14 -15.07 2.72
N VAL A 94 -0.91 -16.15 3.47
CA VAL A 94 0.01 -16.14 4.63
C VAL A 94 1.41 -15.73 4.18
N SER A 95 1.91 -16.35 3.10
CA SER A 95 3.22 -16.09 2.53
C SER A 95 3.36 -14.66 2.03
N GLU A 96 2.35 -14.13 1.31
CA GLU A 96 2.36 -12.76 0.80
C GLU A 96 2.32 -11.72 1.93
N ARG A 97 1.53 -11.97 2.99
CA ARG A 97 1.51 -11.12 4.19
C ARG A 97 2.87 -11.11 4.89
N LEU A 98 3.50 -12.27 5.10
CA LEU A 98 4.82 -12.35 5.73
C LEU A 98 5.90 -11.64 4.90
N LYS A 99 5.90 -11.83 3.58
CA LYS A 99 6.81 -11.12 2.66
C LYS A 99 6.64 -9.61 2.77
N THR A 100 5.40 -9.12 2.73
CA THR A 100 5.09 -7.70 2.84
C THR A 100 5.54 -7.13 4.18
N LEU A 101 5.19 -7.78 5.30
CA LEU A 101 5.57 -7.33 6.64
C LEU A 101 7.08 -7.35 6.86
N SER A 102 7.78 -8.34 6.30
CA SER A 102 9.24 -8.40 6.36
C SER A 102 9.89 -7.27 5.56
N ALA A 103 9.38 -6.99 4.35
CA ALA A 103 9.88 -5.90 3.53
C ALA A 103 9.70 -4.54 4.23
N LEU A 104 8.55 -4.31 4.86
CA LEU A 104 8.24 -3.07 5.59
C LEU A 104 9.23 -2.75 6.71
N LYS A 105 9.79 -3.75 7.37
CA LYS A 105 10.74 -3.56 8.46
C LYS A 105 11.99 -2.76 8.04
N ASN A 106 12.41 -2.91 6.80
CA ASN A 106 13.65 -2.33 6.29
C ASN A 106 13.40 -1.12 5.36
N MET A 107 12.13 -0.69 5.22
CA MET A 107 11.76 0.38 4.29
C MET A 107 11.69 1.73 4.98
N ASN A 108 12.42 2.70 4.45
CA ASN A 108 12.34 4.11 4.85
C ASN A 108 11.39 4.91 3.93
N SER A 109 11.11 4.42 2.74
CA SER A 109 10.24 5.05 1.74
C SER A 109 9.46 4.00 0.97
N GLY A 110 8.37 4.40 0.32
CA GLY A 110 7.51 3.53 -0.47
C GLY A 110 6.03 3.68 -0.11
N CYS A 111 5.21 2.78 -0.62
CA CYS A 111 3.76 2.82 -0.43
C CYS A 111 3.22 1.45 0.00
N LEU A 112 2.47 1.44 1.09
CA LEU A 112 1.68 0.28 1.50
C LEU A 112 0.20 0.54 1.24
N VAL A 113 -0.42 -0.31 0.45
CA VAL A 113 -1.87 -0.30 0.22
C VAL A 113 -2.50 -1.36 1.11
N VAL A 114 -3.51 -0.97 1.88
CA VAL A 114 -4.18 -1.84 2.86
C VAL A 114 -5.69 -1.71 2.73
N PRO A 115 -6.45 -2.80 2.59
CA PRO A 115 -7.90 -2.77 2.76
C PRO A 115 -8.27 -2.36 4.18
N VAL A 116 -9.36 -1.63 4.37
CA VAL A 116 -9.81 -1.19 5.69
C VAL A 116 -10.09 -2.38 6.64
N SER A 117 -10.58 -3.50 6.10
CA SER A 117 -10.77 -4.75 6.86
C SER A 117 -9.48 -5.31 7.43
N THR A 118 -8.38 -5.24 6.68
CA THR A 118 -7.05 -5.67 7.12
C THR A 118 -6.46 -4.75 8.18
N LEU A 119 -6.76 -3.45 8.11
CA LEU A 119 -6.20 -2.47 9.03
C LEU A 119 -6.61 -2.70 10.49
N VAL A 120 -7.79 -3.27 10.73
CA VAL A 120 -8.31 -3.58 12.07
C VAL A 120 -7.86 -4.95 12.60
N GLN A 121 -7.16 -5.73 11.80
CA GLN A 121 -6.64 -7.04 12.19
C GLN A 121 -5.36 -6.90 13.01
N ARG A 122 -5.17 -7.83 13.95
CA ARG A 122 -3.91 -7.92 14.70
C ARG A 122 -2.77 -8.38 13.81
N LEU A 123 -1.64 -7.70 13.91
CA LEU A 123 -0.39 -8.11 13.25
C LEU A 123 0.43 -8.99 14.21
N PRO A 124 1.18 -9.96 13.67
CA PRO A 124 2.11 -10.75 14.48
C PRO A 124 3.25 -9.86 15.02
N PRO A 125 3.84 -10.20 16.17
CA PRO A 125 5.01 -9.50 16.68
C PRO A 125 6.17 -9.50 15.70
N THR A 126 7.01 -8.47 15.76
CA THR A 126 8.16 -8.30 14.84
C THR A 126 9.15 -9.46 14.94
N GLU A 127 9.34 -10.00 16.15
CA GLU A 127 10.21 -11.16 16.41
C GLU A 127 9.70 -12.40 15.68
N PHE A 128 8.38 -12.62 15.68
CA PHE A 128 7.77 -13.73 14.95
C PHE A 128 7.99 -13.60 13.44
N ILE A 129 7.81 -12.40 12.89
CA ILE A 129 8.04 -12.15 11.45
C ILE A 129 9.50 -12.45 11.11
N THR A 130 10.44 -11.97 11.93
CA THR A 130 11.87 -12.17 11.70
C THR A 130 12.27 -13.65 11.77
N ALA A 131 11.73 -14.40 12.72
CA ALA A 131 12.05 -15.82 12.91
C ALA A 131 11.48 -16.71 11.78
N ASN A 132 10.38 -16.29 11.15
CA ASN A 132 9.69 -17.07 10.11
C ASN A 132 9.97 -16.56 8.67
N THR A 133 10.80 -15.54 8.53
CA THR A 133 11.23 -15.07 7.21
C THR A 133 12.66 -15.53 6.98
N LEU A 134 12.84 -16.47 6.06
CA LEU A 134 14.16 -16.83 5.55
C LEU A 134 14.73 -15.60 4.85
N ALA A 135 15.90 -15.15 5.29
CA ALA A 135 16.68 -14.19 4.52
C ALA A 135 17.11 -14.90 3.23
N ILE A 136 16.47 -14.55 2.12
CA ILE A 136 16.87 -14.97 0.77
C ILE A 136 17.84 -13.96 0.24
#